data_d34c8c728ff6c34066010b2f12febcaf
#
_entry.id   d34c8c728ff6c34066010b2f12febcaf
#
_cell.length_a   1.000
_cell.length_b   1.000
_cell.length_c   1.000
_cell.angle_alpha   90.00
_cell.angle_beta   90.00
_cell.angle_gamma   90.00
#
_symmetry.space_group_name_H-M   'P 1'
#
loop_
_entity.id
_entity.type
_entity.pdbx_description
1 polymer ?
#
loop_
_entity_poly.entity_id
_entity_poly.type
_entity_poly.pdbx_seq_one_letter_code
_entity_poly.pdbx_strand_id
1 'polypeptide(L)'
;MSARKGRLLVLGLPHFGRRLAAELSAIGWRATYLPHPGRSLRGWARVAAAVARADIIYLIGSRLDRGAPQDLLLRFRRRPVVIHWVGTDVQIALAEHRRRNASVAIAERAIHWCDAPWLAEELRLVGIRADVVPLPIPLPTAAPPPLPPRFTVLLYYPVDPFDREVFDWRTMRRLPDAFPDVRFLLIPSPAETLPQPLPPNLEARGWVDDMDALYRQITVLVRLTTHDGQSFMAAEALARGRYVIWTYPMPGAIRAAGDEAVREALRRLLQRHEAGTLGPNREGRQLVLERYGQGRPLREIDERLLALLHR
;
A
#
# COMPACT_ATOMS: atom_id res chain seq x y z
N MET A 1 28.37 -19.19 -4.63
CA MET A 1 27.89 -18.82 -3.27
C MET A 1 27.88 -17.32 -3.17
N SER A 2 26.70 -16.67 -3.14
CA SER A 2 26.60 -15.22 -2.96
C SER A 2 27.20 -14.85 -1.60
N ALA A 3 28.08 -13.84 -1.57
CA ALA A 3 28.63 -13.31 -0.32
C ALA A 3 27.48 -12.94 0.63
N ARG A 4 27.58 -13.32 1.90
CA ARG A 4 26.54 -13.03 2.91
C ARG A 4 26.47 -11.51 3.11
N LYS A 5 25.30 -10.94 2.80
CA LYS A 5 24.97 -9.55 3.08
C LYS A 5 24.81 -9.31 4.60
N GLY A 6 24.60 -8.07 5.01
CA GLY A 6 24.47 -7.69 6.43
C GLY A 6 23.25 -8.29 7.15
N ARG A 7 23.15 -8.01 8.45
CA ARG A 7 22.00 -8.35 9.30
C ARG A 7 20.98 -7.22 9.23
N LEU A 8 19.79 -7.53 8.76
CA LEU A 8 18.69 -6.58 8.64
C LEU A 8 17.58 -6.92 9.64
N LEU A 9 17.23 -5.97 10.48
CA LEU A 9 16.06 -6.08 11.34
C LEU A 9 14.91 -5.29 10.71
N VAL A 10 13.84 -5.98 10.35
CA VAL A 10 12.61 -5.38 9.82
C VAL A 10 11.57 -5.30 10.92
N LEU A 11 11.01 -4.11 11.15
CA LEU A 11 9.98 -3.82 12.15
C LEU A 11 8.80 -3.09 11.48
N GLY A 12 7.68 -3.00 12.19
CA GLY A 12 6.51 -2.23 11.76
C GLY A 12 5.37 -3.11 11.24
N LEU A 13 4.69 -2.69 10.18
CA LEU A 13 3.47 -3.30 9.68
C LEU A 13 3.66 -4.79 9.31
N PRO A 14 2.90 -5.73 9.94
CA PRO A 14 3.18 -7.16 9.82
C PRO A 14 3.10 -7.70 8.41
N HIS A 15 2.09 -7.26 7.64
CA HIS A 15 1.87 -7.74 6.28
C HIS A 15 3.06 -7.44 5.36
N PHE A 16 3.53 -6.20 5.37
CA PHE A 16 4.66 -5.76 4.55
C PHE A 16 6.00 -6.27 5.09
N GLY A 17 6.19 -6.17 6.41
CA GLY A 17 7.47 -6.47 7.05
C GLY A 17 7.87 -7.94 6.96
N ARG A 18 6.93 -8.87 7.17
CA ARG A 18 7.20 -10.32 7.04
C ARG A 18 7.61 -10.67 5.62
N ARG A 19 6.87 -10.14 4.63
CA ARG A 19 7.14 -10.41 3.22
C ARG A 19 8.48 -9.83 2.79
N LEU A 20 8.74 -8.55 3.08
CA LEU A 20 10.00 -7.91 2.74
C LEU A 20 11.20 -8.63 3.38
N ALA A 21 11.11 -9.05 4.64
CA ALA A 21 12.16 -9.81 5.29
C ALA A 21 12.40 -11.16 4.61
N ALA A 22 11.35 -11.87 4.19
CA ALA A 22 11.46 -13.12 3.46
C ALA A 22 12.11 -12.94 2.08
N GLU A 23 11.67 -11.94 1.30
CA GLU A 23 12.21 -11.63 -0.02
C GLU A 23 13.69 -11.20 0.04
N LEU A 24 14.06 -10.37 1.01
CA LEU A 24 15.45 -9.97 1.23
C LEU A 24 16.32 -11.13 1.71
N SER A 25 15.77 -12.05 2.52
CA SER A 25 16.48 -13.27 2.92
C SER A 25 16.76 -14.18 1.73
N ALA A 26 15.83 -14.30 0.79
CA ALA A 26 15.99 -15.10 -0.44
C ALA A 26 17.14 -14.59 -1.34
N ILE A 27 17.49 -13.29 -1.25
CA ILE A 27 18.60 -12.69 -2.01
C ILE A 27 19.88 -12.49 -1.18
N GLY A 28 20.00 -13.14 -0.02
CA GLY A 28 21.25 -13.27 0.74
C GLY A 28 21.39 -12.36 1.97
N TRP A 29 20.39 -11.56 2.35
CA TRP A 29 20.36 -10.83 3.62
C TRP A 29 20.10 -11.78 4.78
N ARG A 30 20.64 -11.48 5.96
CA ARG A 30 20.18 -12.08 7.22
C ARG A 30 19.05 -11.23 7.78
N ALA A 31 17.91 -11.24 7.05
CA ALA A 31 16.76 -10.43 7.41
C ALA A 31 15.87 -11.14 8.42
N THR A 32 15.46 -10.43 9.47
CA THR A 32 14.54 -10.93 10.49
C THR A 32 13.45 -9.92 10.71
N TYR A 33 12.19 -10.35 10.60
CA TYR A 33 11.04 -9.55 11.00
C TYR A 33 10.67 -9.83 12.45
N LEU A 34 10.45 -8.78 13.24
CA LEU A 34 9.85 -8.87 14.56
C LEU A 34 8.59 -8.01 14.64
N PRO A 35 7.47 -8.58 15.15
CA PRO A 35 6.26 -7.81 15.37
C PRO A 35 6.43 -6.84 16.54
N HIS A 36 5.55 -5.83 16.59
CA HIS A 36 5.48 -4.93 17.75
C HIS A 36 5.21 -5.74 19.03
N PRO A 37 6.02 -5.59 20.08
CA PRO A 37 5.96 -6.47 21.26
C PRO A 37 4.76 -6.17 22.19
N GLY A 38 3.97 -5.14 21.92
CA GLY A 38 2.86 -4.72 22.78
C GLY A 38 3.36 -4.42 24.20
N ARG A 39 2.69 -5.02 25.22
CA ARG A 39 3.06 -4.88 26.65
C ARG A 39 4.05 -5.95 27.14
N SER A 40 4.57 -6.82 26.26
CA SER A 40 5.43 -7.93 26.65
C SER A 40 6.87 -7.48 26.93
N LEU A 41 7.33 -7.54 28.17
CA LEU A 41 8.72 -7.25 28.54
C LEU A 41 9.71 -8.20 27.83
N ARG A 42 9.37 -9.49 27.71
CA ARG A 42 10.18 -10.47 26.96
C ARG A 42 10.25 -10.11 25.46
N GLY A 43 9.14 -9.61 24.91
CA GLY A 43 9.10 -9.12 23.53
C GLY A 43 10.01 -7.92 23.34
N TRP A 44 10.03 -6.95 24.25
CA TRP A 44 10.93 -5.80 24.21
C TRP A 44 12.39 -6.19 24.37
N ALA A 45 12.71 -7.14 25.26
CA ALA A 45 14.06 -7.67 25.38
C ALA A 45 14.55 -8.34 24.08
N ARG A 46 13.67 -9.08 23.37
CA ARG A 46 13.98 -9.65 22.05
C ARG A 46 14.25 -8.57 21.00
N VAL A 47 13.42 -7.53 20.96
CA VAL A 47 13.61 -6.40 20.03
C VAL A 47 14.93 -5.70 20.34
N ALA A 48 15.23 -5.39 21.61
CA ALA A 48 16.49 -4.74 22.02
C ALA A 48 17.72 -5.59 21.62
N ALA A 49 17.68 -6.90 21.86
CA ALA A 49 18.74 -7.81 21.46
C ALA A 49 18.93 -7.89 19.94
N ALA A 50 17.83 -7.84 19.16
CA ALA A 50 17.89 -7.82 17.71
C ALA A 50 18.42 -6.48 17.19
N VAL A 51 17.98 -5.36 17.76
CA VAL A 51 18.49 -4.01 17.50
C VAL A 51 20.01 -3.94 17.71
N ALA A 52 20.52 -4.48 18.81
CA ALA A 52 21.96 -4.46 19.11
C ALA A 52 22.80 -5.23 18.07
N ARG A 53 22.25 -6.31 17.50
CA ARG A 53 22.93 -7.18 16.53
C ARG A 53 22.75 -6.76 15.07
N ALA A 54 21.71 -6.00 14.74
CA ALA A 54 21.42 -5.62 13.37
C ALA A 54 22.46 -4.62 12.82
N ASP A 55 22.85 -4.77 11.57
CA ASP A 55 23.70 -3.79 10.89
C ASP A 55 22.82 -2.62 10.37
N ILE A 56 21.61 -2.91 9.92
CA ILE A 56 20.60 -1.94 9.50
C ILE A 56 19.26 -2.28 10.18
N ILE A 57 18.51 -1.25 10.59
CA ILE A 57 17.10 -1.38 10.99
C ILE A 57 16.22 -0.77 9.91
N TYR A 58 15.16 -1.50 9.55
CA TYR A 58 14.18 -1.10 8.55
C TYR A 58 12.80 -1.06 9.19
N LEU A 59 12.23 0.13 9.29
CA LEU A 59 10.91 0.38 9.87
C LEU A 59 9.90 0.60 8.73
N ILE A 60 8.85 -0.23 8.64
CA ILE A 60 7.75 -0.03 7.68
C ILE A 60 6.54 0.50 8.42
N GLY A 61 6.10 1.69 8.06
CA GLY A 61 5.15 2.46 8.83
C GLY A 61 5.77 2.94 10.14
N SER A 62 5.74 4.21 10.41
CA SER A 62 6.39 4.77 11.59
C SER A 62 5.60 5.92 12.20
N ARG A 63 6.03 6.37 13.36
CA ARG A 63 5.52 7.54 14.06
C ARG A 63 6.64 8.57 14.18
N LEU A 64 6.26 9.84 14.14
CA LEU A 64 7.20 10.96 14.27
C LEU A 64 7.25 11.55 15.70
N ASP A 65 6.45 11.01 16.63
CA ASP A 65 6.28 11.58 17.96
C ASP A 65 7.52 11.45 18.86
N ARG A 66 7.73 12.48 19.67
CA ARG A 66 8.77 12.49 20.70
C ARG A 66 8.51 11.40 21.75
N GLY A 67 9.57 10.72 22.16
CA GLY A 67 9.48 9.65 23.16
C GLY A 67 8.97 8.32 22.62
N ALA A 68 8.63 8.24 21.34
CA ALA A 68 8.36 6.96 20.69
C ALA A 68 9.62 6.07 20.71
N PRO A 69 9.49 4.73 20.68
CA PRO A 69 10.64 3.83 20.70
C PRO A 69 11.69 4.13 19.61
N GLN A 70 11.26 4.55 18.43
CA GLN A 70 12.14 4.95 17.34
C GLN A 70 12.87 6.27 17.60
N ASP A 71 12.27 7.21 18.33
CA ASP A 71 12.94 8.44 18.76
C ASP A 71 14.10 8.13 19.70
N LEU A 72 13.87 7.28 20.70
CA LEU A 72 14.91 6.80 21.61
C LEU A 72 16.00 6.01 20.87
N LEU A 73 15.59 5.12 19.97
CA LEU A 73 16.50 4.36 19.14
C LEU A 73 17.47 5.27 18.38
N LEU A 74 16.98 6.29 17.69
CA LEU A 74 17.77 7.19 16.87
C LEU A 74 18.67 8.14 17.69
N ARG A 75 18.33 8.42 18.94
CA ARG A 75 19.19 9.23 19.83
C ARG A 75 20.50 8.52 20.19
N PHE A 76 20.45 7.19 20.33
CA PHE A 76 21.59 6.42 20.86
C PHE A 76 22.25 5.52 19.79
N ARG A 77 21.60 5.29 18.66
CA ARG A 77 22.11 4.39 17.63
C ARG A 77 22.96 5.15 16.60
N ARG A 78 24.15 4.56 16.27
CA ARG A 78 25.04 5.08 15.22
C ARG A 78 24.89 4.36 13.86
N ARG A 79 24.29 3.17 13.84
CA ARG A 79 24.09 2.39 12.61
C ARG A 79 22.81 2.83 11.87
N PRO A 80 22.73 2.64 10.54
CA PRO A 80 21.61 3.14 9.75
C PRO A 80 20.24 2.64 10.22
N VAL A 81 19.28 3.55 10.25
CA VAL A 81 17.86 3.27 10.46
C VAL A 81 17.11 3.85 9.28
N VAL A 82 16.46 2.98 8.52
CA VAL A 82 15.57 3.35 7.41
C VAL A 82 14.13 3.39 7.92
N ILE A 83 13.43 4.46 7.65
CA ILE A 83 11.98 4.58 7.85
C ILE A 83 11.32 4.63 6.49
N HIS A 84 10.46 3.65 6.22
CA HIS A 84 9.67 3.56 5.00
C HIS A 84 8.22 3.94 5.28
N TRP A 85 7.82 5.10 4.79
CA TRP A 85 6.48 5.66 4.94
C TRP A 85 5.55 5.08 3.89
N VAL A 86 4.34 4.66 4.29
CA VAL A 86 3.45 3.85 3.45
C VAL A 86 1.99 4.30 3.41
N GLY A 87 1.70 5.52 3.85
CA GLY A 87 0.37 6.12 3.78
C GLY A 87 -0.08 6.75 5.10
N THR A 88 -0.98 6.13 5.85
CA THR A 88 -1.60 6.69 7.08
C THR A 88 -0.59 7.17 8.12
N ASP A 89 0.59 6.56 8.18
CA ASP A 89 1.70 6.99 9.03
C ASP A 89 2.20 8.41 8.71
N VAL A 90 2.12 8.83 7.43
CA VAL A 90 2.44 10.21 7.02
C VAL A 90 1.39 11.19 7.55
N GLN A 91 0.09 10.84 7.51
CA GLN A 91 -0.96 11.68 8.12
C GLN A 91 -0.74 11.85 9.62
N ILE A 92 -0.38 10.76 10.31
CA ILE A 92 -0.04 10.80 11.74
C ILE A 92 1.17 11.72 11.96
N ALA A 93 2.22 11.63 11.14
CA ALA A 93 3.40 12.48 11.22
C ALA A 93 3.06 13.96 11.03
N LEU A 94 2.21 14.30 10.07
CA LEU A 94 1.70 15.66 9.86
C LEU A 94 0.90 16.17 11.06
N ALA A 95 0.08 15.31 11.68
CA ALA A 95 -0.68 15.66 12.87
C ALA A 95 0.24 15.92 14.08
N GLU A 96 1.24 15.07 14.31
CA GLU A 96 2.22 15.26 15.39
C GLU A 96 3.09 16.51 15.18
N HIS A 97 3.43 16.83 13.95
CA HIS A 97 4.12 18.09 13.63
C HIS A 97 3.25 19.30 13.97
N ARG A 98 1.97 19.31 13.59
CA ARG A 98 1.02 20.40 13.95
C ARG A 98 0.86 20.55 15.46
N ARG A 99 0.92 19.45 16.22
CA ARG A 99 0.91 19.44 17.70
C ARG A 99 2.23 19.85 18.34
N ARG A 100 3.27 20.15 17.54
CA ARG A 100 4.64 20.43 18.00
C ARG A 100 5.27 19.27 18.79
N ASN A 101 4.81 18.06 18.52
CA ASN A 101 5.29 16.82 19.15
C ASN A 101 6.22 16.01 18.24
N ALA A 102 6.63 16.55 17.10
CA ALA A 102 7.54 15.86 16.19
C ALA A 102 8.95 15.73 16.76
N SER A 103 9.56 14.56 16.57
CA SER A 103 10.95 14.28 16.96
C SER A 103 11.93 14.79 15.92
N VAL A 104 12.81 15.68 16.32
CA VAL A 104 13.94 16.16 15.51
C VAL A 104 14.90 14.99 15.20
N ALA A 105 15.13 14.10 16.19
CA ALA A 105 16.05 12.97 16.00
C ALA A 105 15.54 12.00 14.91
N ILE A 106 14.22 11.78 14.80
CA ILE A 106 13.64 10.98 13.73
C ILE A 106 13.82 11.71 12.40
N ALA A 107 13.46 12.99 12.32
CA ALA A 107 13.51 13.74 11.07
C ALA A 107 14.92 13.88 10.49
N GLU A 108 15.96 14.03 11.33
CA GLU A 108 17.31 14.33 10.87
C GLU A 108 18.24 13.12 10.79
N ARG A 109 18.01 12.08 11.63
CA ARG A 109 18.96 10.96 11.75
C ARG A 109 18.50 9.68 11.06
N ALA A 110 17.22 9.55 10.74
CA ALA A 110 16.75 8.43 9.96
C ALA A 110 16.97 8.68 8.46
N ILE A 111 17.06 7.58 7.71
CA ILE A 111 17.01 7.59 6.26
C ILE A 111 15.54 7.38 5.89
N HIS A 112 14.98 8.33 5.15
CA HIS A 112 13.56 8.30 4.84
C HIS A 112 13.31 7.84 3.41
N TRP A 113 12.51 6.79 3.29
CA TRP A 113 11.91 6.35 2.03
C TRP A 113 10.39 6.43 2.13
N CYS A 114 9.73 6.52 1.00
CA CYS A 114 8.28 6.43 0.92
C CYS A 114 7.88 5.67 -0.35
N ASP A 115 6.72 5.02 -0.32
CA ASP A 115 6.29 4.17 -1.43
C ASP A 115 5.59 4.93 -2.56
N ALA A 116 5.25 6.22 -2.36
CA ALA A 116 4.55 7.03 -3.35
C ALA A 116 5.07 8.49 -3.41
N PRO A 117 5.08 9.13 -4.61
CA PRO A 117 5.60 10.48 -4.77
C PRO A 117 4.89 11.54 -3.94
N TRP A 118 3.56 11.44 -3.81
CA TRP A 118 2.77 12.39 -3.01
C TRP A 118 3.10 12.33 -1.53
N LEU A 119 3.47 11.17 -1.00
CA LEU A 119 3.94 11.04 0.38
C LEU A 119 5.27 11.79 0.59
N ALA A 120 6.17 11.78 -0.41
CA ALA A 120 7.40 12.56 -0.34
C ALA A 120 7.11 14.08 -0.30
N GLU A 121 6.10 14.53 -1.04
CA GLU A 121 5.67 15.94 -1.02
C GLU A 121 5.09 16.31 0.35
N GLU A 122 4.24 15.47 0.91
CA GLU A 122 3.66 15.67 2.24
C GLU A 122 4.72 15.68 3.35
N LEU A 123 5.69 14.75 3.30
CA LEU A 123 6.77 14.68 4.27
C LEU A 123 7.67 15.93 4.26
N ARG A 124 7.81 16.61 3.11
CA ARG A 124 8.54 17.89 3.06
C ARG A 124 7.88 18.98 3.90
N LEU A 125 6.56 18.93 4.09
CA LEU A 125 5.83 19.89 4.94
C LEU A 125 6.24 19.80 6.43
N VAL A 126 6.80 18.68 6.83
CA VAL A 126 7.31 18.43 8.20
C VAL A 126 8.84 18.36 8.26
N GLY A 127 9.52 18.86 7.23
CA GLY A 127 10.99 18.96 7.17
C GLY A 127 11.70 17.64 6.82
N ILE A 128 10.96 16.61 6.41
CA ILE A 128 11.54 15.32 6.05
C ILE A 128 11.72 15.24 4.52
N ARG A 129 12.94 14.89 4.10
CA ARG A 129 13.24 14.55 2.70
C ARG A 129 13.25 13.03 2.57
N ALA A 130 12.27 12.49 1.86
CA ALA A 130 12.15 11.06 1.60
C ALA A 130 12.40 10.74 0.12
N ASP A 131 13.17 9.69 -0.14
CA ASP A 131 13.29 9.10 -1.48
C ASP A 131 12.06 8.26 -1.78
N VAL A 132 11.58 8.32 -3.03
CA VAL A 132 10.48 7.46 -3.48
C VAL A 132 11.03 6.09 -3.85
N VAL A 133 10.76 5.11 -3.01
CA VAL A 133 11.20 3.72 -3.14
C VAL A 133 9.97 2.82 -3.03
N PRO A 134 9.42 2.30 -4.13
CA PRO A 134 8.25 1.44 -4.07
C PRO A 134 8.49 0.16 -3.27
N LEU A 135 7.47 -0.30 -2.54
CA LEU A 135 7.51 -1.64 -1.93
C LEU A 135 7.30 -2.73 -3.00
N PRO A 136 7.94 -3.89 -2.86
CA PRO A 136 7.74 -5.02 -3.77
C PRO A 136 6.29 -5.51 -3.74
N ILE A 137 5.71 -5.74 -4.91
CA ILE A 137 4.36 -6.32 -5.08
C ILE A 137 4.50 -7.63 -5.86
N PRO A 138 3.88 -8.74 -5.43
CA PRO A 138 3.86 -9.98 -6.18
C PRO A 138 2.87 -9.87 -7.35
N LEU A 139 3.36 -9.41 -8.51
CA LEU A 139 2.55 -9.24 -9.70
C LEU A 139 2.63 -10.46 -10.61
N PRO A 140 1.51 -10.89 -11.24
CA PRO A 140 1.50 -12.01 -12.17
C PRO A 140 2.25 -11.65 -13.46
N THR A 141 3.05 -12.60 -13.95
CA THR A 141 3.76 -12.47 -15.24
C THR A 141 2.93 -13.02 -16.42
N ALA A 142 2.01 -13.96 -16.16
CA ALA A 142 1.15 -14.54 -17.18
C ALA A 142 0.28 -13.48 -17.89
N ALA A 143 -0.10 -13.76 -19.12
CA ALA A 143 -1.01 -12.89 -19.88
C ALA A 143 -2.33 -12.66 -19.10
N PRO A 144 -2.90 -11.44 -19.17
CA PRO A 144 -4.13 -11.16 -18.45
C PRO A 144 -5.29 -11.95 -19.05
N PRO A 145 -6.15 -12.55 -18.22
CA PRO A 145 -7.34 -13.20 -18.71
C PRO A 145 -8.32 -12.18 -19.32
N PRO A 146 -9.22 -12.59 -20.22
CA PRO A 146 -10.24 -11.72 -20.76
C PRO A 146 -11.07 -11.07 -19.65
N LEU A 147 -11.74 -9.97 -19.99
CA LEU A 147 -12.71 -9.34 -19.07
C LEU A 147 -13.93 -10.28 -18.90
N PRO A 148 -14.58 -10.23 -17.73
CA PRO A 148 -15.79 -11.02 -17.53
C PRO A 148 -16.91 -10.54 -18.49
N PRO A 149 -17.84 -11.43 -18.89
CA PRO A 149 -18.94 -11.08 -19.80
C PRO A 149 -19.91 -10.06 -19.18
N ARG A 150 -20.07 -10.08 -17.86
CA ARG A 150 -20.86 -9.09 -17.13
C ARG A 150 -19.97 -7.98 -16.61
N PHE A 151 -20.28 -6.71 -16.89
CA PHE A 151 -19.56 -5.58 -16.31
C PHE A 151 -19.71 -5.60 -14.80
N THR A 152 -18.58 -5.72 -14.10
CA THR A 152 -18.56 -5.89 -12.65
C THR A 152 -17.57 -4.90 -12.04
N VAL A 153 -18.03 -4.15 -11.06
CA VAL A 153 -17.23 -3.16 -10.31
C VAL A 153 -16.84 -3.74 -8.96
N LEU A 154 -15.58 -3.65 -8.61
CA LEU A 154 -15.08 -3.97 -7.26
C LEU A 154 -14.91 -2.67 -6.49
N LEU A 155 -15.51 -2.61 -5.30
CA LEU A 155 -15.30 -1.56 -4.30
C LEU A 155 -14.45 -2.12 -3.17
N TYR A 156 -13.56 -1.29 -2.64
CA TYR A 156 -12.83 -1.63 -1.41
C TYR A 156 -13.22 -0.66 -0.30
N TYR A 157 -13.73 -1.20 0.81
CA TYR A 157 -14.04 -0.43 2.00
C TYR A 157 -13.63 -1.21 3.25
N PRO A 158 -12.71 -0.70 4.08
CA PRO A 158 -12.11 -1.46 5.17
C PRO A 158 -13.09 -1.73 6.32
N VAL A 159 -12.78 -2.77 7.12
CA VAL A 159 -13.56 -3.11 8.30
C VAL A 159 -13.22 -2.18 9.47
N ASP A 160 -11.93 -1.85 9.65
CA ASP A 160 -11.47 -1.02 10.75
C ASP A 160 -12.00 0.43 10.61
N PRO A 161 -12.69 0.96 11.63
CA PRO A 161 -13.21 2.33 11.60
C PRO A 161 -12.15 3.40 11.37
N PHE A 162 -10.94 3.22 11.90
CA PHE A 162 -9.84 4.16 11.68
C PHE A 162 -9.41 4.21 10.20
N ASP A 163 -9.32 3.06 9.55
CA ASP A 163 -8.99 3.00 8.13
C ASP A 163 -10.13 3.56 7.25
N ARG A 164 -11.39 3.47 7.72
CA ARG A 164 -12.56 4.02 7.01
C ARG A 164 -12.51 5.53 6.80
N GLU A 165 -11.87 6.26 7.70
CA GLU A 165 -11.81 7.73 7.65
C GLU A 165 -11.15 8.27 6.36
N VAL A 166 -10.28 7.48 5.75
CA VAL A 166 -9.60 7.86 4.51
C VAL A 166 -10.30 7.36 3.24
N PHE A 167 -11.47 6.71 3.36
CA PHE A 167 -12.24 6.24 2.21
C PHE A 167 -13.50 7.09 1.97
N ASP A 168 -13.73 7.49 0.73
CA ASP A 168 -14.96 8.20 0.33
C ASP A 168 -16.14 7.23 0.19
N TRP A 169 -16.62 6.72 1.33
CA TRP A 169 -17.78 5.85 1.39
C TRP A 169 -19.04 6.53 0.83
N ARG A 170 -19.18 7.84 1.01
CA ARG A 170 -20.34 8.61 0.55
C ARG A 170 -20.50 8.51 -0.97
N THR A 171 -19.43 8.65 -1.72
CA THR A 171 -19.43 8.47 -3.17
C THR A 171 -19.61 6.99 -3.53
N MET A 172 -18.83 6.09 -2.95
CA MET A 172 -18.87 4.66 -3.28
C MET A 172 -20.26 4.04 -3.12
N ARG A 173 -20.96 4.32 -2.01
CA ARG A 173 -22.28 3.74 -1.74
C ARG A 173 -23.39 4.20 -2.70
N ARG A 174 -23.20 5.30 -3.43
CA ARG A 174 -24.15 5.83 -4.41
C ARG A 174 -23.94 5.28 -5.82
N LEU A 175 -22.82 4.64 -6.08
CA LEU A 175 -22.52 4.10 -7.40
C LEU A 175 -23.50 2.99 -7.81
N PRO A 176 -23.86 2.02 -6.94
CA PRO A 176 -24.84 1.01 -7.30
C PRO A 176 -26.20 1.58 -7.71
N ASP A 177 -26.71 2.60 -7.01
CA ASP A 177 -27.98 3.26 -7.36
C ASP A 177 -27.89 4.01 -8.69
N ALA A 178 -26.72 4.57 -9.02
CA ALA A 178 -26.48 5.27 -10.28
C ALA A 178 -26.31 4.33 -11.48
N PHE A 179 -26.02 3.05 -11.24
CA PHE A 179 -25.81 2.02 -12.27
C PHE A 179 -26.55 0.73 -11.89
N PRO A 180 -27.90 0.71 -11.97
CA PRO A 180 -28.73 -0.39 -11.44
C PRO A 180 -28.47 -1.74 -12.14
N ASP A 181 -28.08 -1.74 -13.42
CA ASP A 181 -27.81 -2.95 -14.21
C ASP A 181 -26.39 -3.48 -14.03
N VAL A 182 -25.51 -2.73 -13.36
CA VAL A 182 -24.12 -3.09 -13.09
C VAL A 182 -24.02 -3.88 -11.79
N ARG A 183 -23.23 -4.94 -11.79
CA ARG A 183 -22.92 -5.69 -10.57
C ARG A 183 -21.81 -5.02 -9.80
N PHE A 184 -22.01 -4.83 -8.50
CA PHE A 184 -21.00 -4.33 -7.57
C PHE A 184 -20.62 -5.41 -6.56
N LEU A 185 -19.33 -5.59 -6.37
CA LEU A 185 -18.74 -6.40 -5.30
C LEU A 185 -18.04 -5.47 -4.32
N LEU A 186 -18.13 -5.76 -3.03
CA LEU A 186 -17.46 -4.99 -2.00
C LEU A 186 -16.67 -5.92 -1.08
N ILE A 187 -15.43 -5.57 -0.82
CA ILE A 187 -14.52 -6.24 0.12
C ILE A 187 -13.79 -5.19 0.98
N PRO A 188 -13.16 -5.55 2.10
CA PRO A 188 -13.34 -6.77 2.88
C PRO A 188 -14.47 -6.66 3.92
N SER A 189 -15.25 -5.55 3.90
CA SER A 189 -16.35 -5.34 4.85
C SER A 189 -17.52 -6.29 4.56
N PRO A 190 -17.94 -7.11 5.53
CA PRO A 190 -19.15 -7.90 5.41
C PRO A 190 -20.40 -7.03 5.57
N ALA A 191 -21.54 -7.50 5.05
CA ALA A 191 -22.76 -6.72 4.92
C ALA A 191 -23.27 -6.12 6.25
N GLU A 192 -23.17 -6.86 7.34
CA GLU A 192 -23.59 -6.45 8.68
C GLU A 192 -22.80 -5.27 9.27
N THR A 193 -21.61 -4.99 8.72
CA THR A 193 -20.78 -3.86 9.16
C THR A 193 -21.03 -2.58 8.36
N LEU A 194 -21.93 -2.65 7.38
CA LEU A 194 -22.25 -1.55 6.47
C LEU A 194 -23.61 -0.92 6.82
N PRO A 195 -23.80 0.37 6.52
CA PRO A 195 -25.13 1.00 6.67
C PRO A 195 -26.17 0.32 5.77
N GLN A 196 -27.31 -0.05 6.37
CA GLN A 196 -28.43 -0.73 5.72
C GLN A 196 -29.53 0.26 5.29
N PRO A 197 -30.39 -0.07 4.28
CA PRO A 197 -30.29 -1.25 3.43
C PRO A 197 -29.16 -1.10 2.39
N LEU A 198 -28.62 -2.23 1.93
CA LEU A 198 -27.68 -2.23 0.80
C LEU A 198 -28.44 -2.21 -0.53
N PRO A 199 -27.93 -1.54 -1.58
CA PRO A 199 -28.47 -1.62 -2.91
C PRO A 199 -28.54 -3.06 -3.43
N PRO A 200 -29.60 -3.47 -4.18
CA PRO A 200 -29.82 -4.87 -4.58
C PRO A 200 -28.74 -5.42 -5.50
N ASN A 201 -28.00 -4.56 -6.19
CA ASN A 201 -26.90 -4.92 -7.10
C ASN A 201 -25.52 -4.84 -6.44
N LEU A 202 -25.45 -4.61 -5.10
CA LEU A 202 -24.22 -4.59 -4.29
C LEU A 202 -24.13 -5.84 -3.41
N GLU A 203 -23.11 -6.66 -3.68
CA GLU A 203 -22.78 -7.87 -2.92
C GLU A 203 -21.55 -7.59 -2.02
N ALA A 204 -21.75 -7.50 -0.71
CA ALA A 204 -20.67 -7.40 0.27
C ALA A 204 -20.16 -8.81 0.62
N ARG A 205 -18.90 -9.10 0.26
CA ARG A 205 -18.32 -10.44 0.36
C ARG A 205 -17.53 -10.71 1.63
N GLY A 206 -17.28 -9.67 2.43
CA GLY A 206 -16.35 -9.81 3.53
C GLY A 206 -14.91 -10.08 3.07
N TRP A 207 -14.15 -10.79 3.90
CA TRP A 207 -12.78 -11.16 3.59
C TRP A 207 -12.69 -12.17 2.44
N VAL A 208 -11.76 -11.96 1.52
CA VAL A 208 -11.53 -12.84 0.36
C VAL A 208 -10.08 -13.29 0.36
N ASP A 209 -9.86 -14.61 0.43
CA ASP A 209 -8.51 -15.20 0.42
C ASP A 209 -7.96 -15.34 -1.00
N ASP A 210 -8.79 -15.80 -1.95
CA ASP A 210 -8.41 -15.94 -3.35
C ASP A 210 -8.69 -14.65 -4.15
N MET A 211 -7.76 -13.71 -4.05
CA MET A 211 -7.82 -12.46 -4.79
C MET A 211 -7.69 -12.68 -6.31
N ASP A 212 -7.01 -13.75 -6.76
CA ASP A 212 -6.91 -14.06 -8.18
C ASP A 212 -8.27 -14.46 -8.77
N ALA A 213 -9.05 -15.27 -8.06
CA ALA A 213 -10.40 -15.60 -8.44
C ALA A 213 -11.32 -14.36 -8.45
N LEU A 214 -11.14 -13.45 -7.48
CA LEU A 214 -11.89 -12.20 -7.44
C LEU A 214 -11.56 -11.28 -8.63
N TYR A 215 -10.27 -11.07 -8.92
CA TYR A 215 -9.88 -10.23 -10.06
C TYR A 215 -10.36 -10.79 -11.41
N ARG A 216 -10.53 -12.09 -11.55
CA ARG A 216 -11.14 -12.67 -12.77
C ARG A 216 -12.62 -12.30 -12.94
N GLN A 217 -13.34 -12.01 -11.85
CA GLN A 217 -14.77 -11.69 -11.86
C GLN A 217 -15.07 -10.21 -12.11
N ILE A 218 -14.07 -9.33 -12.07
CA ILE A 218 -14.28 -7.88 -12.17
C ILE A 218 -13.75 -7.30 -13.47
N THR A 219 -14.37 -6.21 -13.90
CA THR A 219 -13.94 -5.37 -15.02
C THR A 219 -13.10 -4.20 -14.52
N VAL A 220 -13.53 -3.57 -13.42
CA VAL A 220 -12.91 -2.37 -12.87
C VAL A 220 -12.90 -2.41 -11.34
N LEU A 221 -11.78 -1.96 -10.77
CA LEU A 221 -11.64 -1.63 -9.35
C LEU A 221 -11.89 -0.13 -9.18
N VAL A 222 -12.75 0.25 -8.26
CA VAL A 222 -12.94 1.64 -7.81
C VAL A 222 -12.39 1.77 -6.40
N ARG A 223 -11.36 2.60 -6.24
CA ARG A 223 -10.70 2.88 -4.97
C ARG A 223 -10.68 4.39 -4.74
N LEU A 224 -11.58 4.87 -3.90
CA LEU A 224 -11.70 6.29 -3.60
C LEU A 224 -11.17 6.54 -2.20
N THR A 225 -9.99 7.16 -2.14
CA THR A 225 -9.30 7.48 -0.90
C THR A 225 -8.93 8.95 -0.85
N THR A 226 -9.06 9.58 0.31
CA THR A 226 -8.59 10.94 0.57
C THR A 226 -7.11 10.96 0.93
N HIS A 227 -6.58 9.84 1.41
CA HIS A 227 -5.17 9.61 1.65
C HIS A 227 -4.81 8.13 1.42
N ASP A 228 -3.68 7.88 0.76
CA ASP A 228 -3.21 6.53 0.45
C ASP A 228 -1.69 6.54 0.18
N GLY A 229 -1.04 5.40 0.35
CA GLY A 229 0.30 5.14 -0.16
C GLY A 229 0.25 4.45 -1.52
N GLN A 230 1.24 3.60 -1.79
CA GLN A 230 1.23 2.72 -2.95
C GLN A 230 0.12 1.67 -2.80
N SER A 231 -0.96 1.80 -3.56
CA SER A 231 -2.04 0.82 -3.51
C SER A 231 -1.64 -0.49 -4.18
N PHE A 232 -1.39 -1.53 -3.38
CA PHE A 232 -1.11 -2.88 -3.88
C PHE A 232 -2.28 -3.41 -4.69
N MET A 233 -3.48 -3.22 -4.19
CA MET A 233 -4.70 -3.69 -4.84
C MET A 233 -4.91 -3.05 -6.23
N ALA A 234 -4.60 -1.76 -6.38
CA ALA A 234 -4.65 -1.08 -7.67
C ALA A 234 -3.61 -1.65 -8.65
N ALA A 235 -2.37 -1.85 -8.18
CA ALA A 235 -1.30 -2.44 -8.99
C ALA A 235 -1.62 -3.90 -9.37
N GLU A 236 -2.17 -4.68 -8.46
CA GLU A 236 -2.58 -6.07 -8.70
C GLU A 236 -3.72 -6.18 -9.72
N ALA A 237 -4.71 -5.29 -9.65
CA ALA A 237 -5.80 -5.22 -10.61
C ALA A 237 -5.29 -4.86 -12.01
N LEU A 238 -4.46 -3.82 -12.12
CA LEU A 238 -3.82 -3.43 -13.38
C LEU A 238 -2.97 -4.56 -13.97
N ALA A 239 -2.15 -5.23 -13.15
CA ALA A 239 -1.30 -6.33 -13.61
C ALA A 239 -2.12 -7.51 -14.18
N ARG A 240 -3.38 -7.66 -13.77
CA ARG A 240 -4.34 -8.64 -14.31
C ARG A 240 -5.19 -8.09 -15.45
N GLY A 241 -4.83 -6.92 -15.99
CA GLY A 241 -5.55 -6.30 -17.10
C GLY A 241 -6.92 -5.76 -16.73
N ARG A 242 -7.17 -5.50 -15.44
CA ARG A 242 -8.41 -4.86 -14.99
C ARG A 242 -8.25 -3.35 -15.08
N TYR A 243 -9.35 -2.63 -15.23
CA TYR A 243 -9.34 -1.17 -15.13
C TYR A 243 -9.31 -0.77 -13.65
N VAL A 244 -8.74 0.39 -13.37
CA VAL A 244 -8.71 0.98 -12.02
C VAL A 244 -9.14 2.42 -12.11
N ILE A 245 -10.11 2.81 -11.30
CA ILE A 245 -10.47 4.21 -11.05
C ILE A 245 -10.00 4.54 -9.64
N TRP A 246 -9.09 5.51 -9.52
CA TRP A 246 -8.48 5.87 -8.25
C TRP A 246 -8.28 7.37 -8.14
N THR A 247 -8.30 7.90 -6.93
CA THR A 247 -8.06 9.32 -6.64
C THR A 247 -6.61 9.75 -6.86
N TYR A 248 -5.66 8.83 -6.74
CA TYR A 248 -4.23 9.10 -6.91
C TYR A 248 -3.70 8.78 -8.31
N PRO A 249 -2.62 9.48 -8.75
CA PRO A 249 -2.08 9.34 -10.11
C PRO A 249 -1.16 8.10 -10.22
N MET A 250 -1.74 6.91 -10.34
CA MET A 250 -0.99 5.70 -10.68
C MET A 250 -0.97 5.50 -12.20
N PRO A 251 0.21 5.25 -12.81
CA PRO A 251 0.28 4.93 -14.23
C PRO A 251 -0.65 3.76 -14.61
N GLY A 252 -1.45 3.96 -15.64
CA GLY A 252 -2.43 2.97 -16.10
C GLY A 252 -3.77 2.97 -15.38
N ALA A 253 -3.92 3.69 -14.28
CA ALA A 253 -5.20 3.95 -13.62
C ALA A 253 -5.87 5.21 -14.18
N ILE A 254 -7.21 5.21 -14.15
CA ILE A 254 -8.02 6.39 -14.46
C ILE A 254 -8.10 7.23 -13.18
N ARG A 255 -7.48 8.39 -13.18
CA ARG A 255 -7.58 9.31 -12.05
C ARG A 255 -8.96 9.98 -12.04
N ALA A 256 -9.72 9.77 -10.97
CA ALA A 256 -11.00 10.43 -10.74
C ALA A 256 -11.24 10.66 -9.26
N ALA A 257 -11.73 11.84 -8.91
CA ALA A 257 -12.10 12.22 -7.55
C ALA A 257 -13.47 12.90 -7.57
N GLY A 258 -14.29 12.60 -6.56
CA GLY A 258 -15.66 13.09 -6.46
C GLY A 258 -16.66 12.31 -7.33
N ASP A 259 -17.93 12.47 -7.01
CA ASP A 259 -19.03 11.65 -7.52
C ASP A 259 -19.14 11.70 -9.05
N GLU A 260 -19.15 12.90 -9.65
CA GLU A 260 -19.36 13.07 -11.09
C GLU A 260 -18.20 12.50 -11.93
N ALA A 261 -16.96 12.77 -11.55
CA ALA A 261 -15.79 12.27 -12.28
C ALA A 261 -15.71 10.74 -12.26
N VAL A 262 -16.05 10.12 -11.12
CA VAL A 262 -16.07 8.66 -10.96
C VAL A 262 -17.18 8.04 -11.80
N ARG A 263 -18.38 8.62 -11.77
CA ARG A 263 -19.52 8.16 -12.59
C ARG A 263 -19.22 8.27 -14.08
N GLU A 264 -18.63 9.37 -14.52
CA GLU A 264 -18.24 9.56 -15.90
C GLU A 264 -17.18 8.53 -16.35
N ALA A 265 -16.18 8.26 -15.52
CA ALA A 265 -15.20 7.22 -15.82
C ALA A 265 -15.84 5.84 -15.91
N LEU A 266 -16.75 5.51 -15.00
CA LEU A 266 -17.50 4.23 -15.04
C LEU A 266 -18.39 4.15 -16.28
N ARG A 267 -19.13 5.23 -16.62
CA ARG A 267 -20.03 5.28 -17.79
C ARG A 267 -19.26 5.02 -19.09
N ARG A 268 -18.09 5.62 -19.26
CA ARG A 268 -17.24 5.41 -20.45
C ARG A 268 -16.75 3.96 -20.56
N LEU A 269 -16.38 3.34 -19.45
CA LEU A 269 -15.97 1.94 -19.45
C LEU A 269 -17.15 1.01 -19.74
N LEU A 270 -18.32 1.27 -19.14
CA LEU A 270 -19.55 0.50 -19.37
C LEU A 270 -19.98 0.55 -20.83
N GLN A 271 -20.08 1.74 -21.43
CA GLN A 271 -20.44 1.92 -22.84
C GLN A 271 -19.52 1.14 -23.78
N ARG A 272 -18.20 1.17 -23.52
CA ARG A 272 -17.24 0.40 -24.32
C ARG A 272 -17.39 -1.10 -24.11
N HIS A 273 -17.75 -1.53 -22.90
CA HIS A 273 -18.00 -2.93 -22.60
C HIS A 273 -19.25 -3.44 -23.33
N GLU A 274 -20.34 -2.69 -23.28
CA GLU A 274 -21.60 -2.99 -23.97
C GLU A 274 -21.45 -3.01 -25.50
N ALA A 275 -20.62 -2.11 -26.03
CA ALA A 275 -20.27 -2.08 -27.45
C ALA A 275 -19.30 -3.20 -27.88
N GLY A 276 -18.84 -4.06 -26.96
CA GLY A 276 -17.86 -5.11 -27.24
C GLY A 276 -16.46 -4.60 -27.60
N THR A 277 -16.15 -3.32 -27.35
CA THR A 277 -14.86 -2.67 -27.69
C THR A 277 -13.92 -2.57 -26.51
N LEU A 278 -14.33 -3.02 -25.31
CA LEU A 278 -13.50 -3.02 -24.12
C LEU A 278 -12.78 -4.36 -23.96
N GLY A 279 -11.48 -4.38 -24.20
CA GLY A 279 -10.61 -5.52 -23.86
C GLY A 279 -9.89 -5.35 -22.52
N PRO A 280 -9.06 -6.32 -22.11
CA PRO A 280 -8.21 -6.16 -20.94
C PRO A 280 -7.33 -4.91 -21.05
N ASN A 281 -7.10 -4.21 -19.95
CA ASN A 281 -6.26 -3.01 -19.88
C ASN A 281 -4.77 -3.36 -20.05
N ARG A 282 -4.36 -3.61 -21.30
CA ARG A 282 -2.98 -4.01 -21.64
C ARG A 282 -1.96 -2.91 -21.38
N GLU A 283 -2.34 -1.66 -21.67
CA GLU A 283 -1.50 -0.49 -21.42
C GLU A 283 -1.24 -0.30 -19.92
N GLY A 284 -2.30 -0.27 -19.11
CA GLY A 284 -2.17 -0.16 -17.66
C GLY A 284 -1.38 -1.31 -17.04
N ARG A 285 -1.54 -2.53 -17.58
CA ARG A 285 -0.73 -3.68 -17.18
C ARG A 285 0.74 -3.47 -17.50
N GLN A 286 1.06 -3.03 -18.70
CA GLN A 286 2.45 -2.79 -19.11
C GLN A 286 3.11 -1.77 -18.16
N LEU A 287 2.49 -0.61 -17.96
CA LEU A 287 2.99 0.47 -17.11
C LEU A 287 3.24 0.00 -15.66
N VAL A 288 2.32 -0.77 -15.09
CA VAL A 288 2.48 -1.27 -13.71
C VAL A 288 3.56 -2.34 -13.60
N LEU A 289 3.71 -3.21 -14.60
CA LEU A 289 4.76 -4.22 -14.61
C LEU A 289 6.15 -3.61 -14.83
N GLU A 290 6.28 -2.56 -15.65
CA GLU A 290 7.53 -1.82 -15.83
C GLU A 290 7.99 -1.15 -14.53
N ARG A 291 7.04 -0.62 -13.74
CA ARG A 291 7.36 0.09 -12.50
C ARG A 291 7.59 -0.86 -11.32
N TYR A 292 6.74 -1.87 -11.16
CA TYR A 292 6.68 -2.69 -9.95
C TYR A 292 6.99 -4.18 -10.20
N GLY A 293 7.05 -4.60 -11.46
CA GLY A 293 7.24 -5.99 -11.84
C GLY A 293 8.71 -6.45 -11.82
N GLN A 294 8.89 -7.74 -12.11
CA GLN A 294 10.21 -8.40 -12.28
C GLN A 294 11.19 -8.18 -11.11
N GLY A 295 10.68 -8.01 -9.90
CA GLY A 295 11.51 -7.76 -8.71
C GLY A 295 12.27 -6.42 -8.73
N ARG A 296 11.91 -5.47 -9.58
CA ARG A 296 12.56 -4.15 -9.68
C ARG A 296 12.57 -3.40 -8.34
N PRO A 297 11.45 -3.26 -7.60
CA PRO A 297 11.48 -2.60 -6.30
C PRO A 297 12.38 -3.31 -5.29
N LEU A 298 12.40 -4.65 -5.31
CA LEU A 298 13.26 -5.42 -4.40
C LEU A 298 14.75 -5.18 -4.71
N ARG A 299 15.13 -5.12 -5.99
CA ARG A 299 16.51 -4.79 -6.39
C ARG A 299 16.91 -3.38 -5.98
N GLU A 300 16.03 -2.41 -6.17
CA GLU A 300 16.28 -1.02 -5.74
C GLU A 300 16.49 -0.93 -4.23
N ILE A 301 15.64 -1.60 -3.43
CA ILE A 301 15.81 -1.69 -1.97
C ILE A 301 17.14 -2.37 -1.62
N ASP A 302 17.49 -3.47 -2.28
CA ASP A 302 18.74 -4.22 -2.07
C ASP A 302 19.97 -3.33 -2.31
N GLU A 303 20.03 -2.66 -3.46
CA GLU A 303 21.15 -1.77 -3.83
C GLU A 303 21.31 -0.63 -2.83
N ARG A 304 20.21 0.00 -2.43
CA ARG A 304 20.20 1.08 -1.43
C ARG A 304 20.66 0.59 -0.06
N LEU A 305 20.20 -0.60 0.38
CA LEU A 305 20.63 -1.18 1.65
C LEU A 305 22.12 -1.57 1.63
N LEU A 306 22.62 -2.11 0.52
CA LEU A 306 24.06 -2.40 0.36
C LEU A 306 24.90 -1.13 0.45
N ALA A 307 24.46 -0.04 -0.20
CA ALA A 307 25.17 1.25 -0.10
C ALA A 307 25.23 1.80 1.35
N LEU A 308 24.29 1.43 2.22
CA LEU A 308 24.30 1.82 3.64
C LEU A 308 25.24 0.99 4.50
N LEU A 309 25.61 -0.23 4.09
CA LEU A 309 26.59 -1.05 4.82
C LEU A 309 28.03 -0.56 4.62
N HIS A 310 28.28 0.18 3.55
CA HIS A 310 29.63 0.65 3.16
C HIS A 310 29.89 2.12 3.56
N ARG A 311 28.94 2.76 4.22
CA ARG A 311 29.08 4.10 4.85
C ARG A 311 29.49 3.98 6.31
#